data_193841dbe778d9cb65bb0112a419621d
#
_entry.id   193841dbe778d9cb65bb0112a419621d
#
_cell.length_a   1.000
_cell.length_b   1.000
_cell.length_c   1.000
_cell.angle_alpha   90.00
_cell.angle_beta   90.00
_cell.angle_gamma   90.00
#
_symmetry.space_group_name_H-M   'P 1'
#
loop_
_entity.id
_entity.type
_entity.pdbx_description
1 polymer ?
#
loop_
_entity_poly.entity_id
_entity_poly.type
_entity_poly.pdbx_seq_one_letter_code
_entity_poly.pdbx_strand_id
1 'polypeptide(L)'
;MPLGEYRFYDSKRAVDAESLHALYRFTQWGRSRALEDISLMLENSSLCFCAHFEGRVVAFCRVLTDFVYRASLWDILVHPDH
;
A
#
# COMPACT_ATOMS: atom_id res chain seq x y z
N MET A 1 -4.23 -20.92 0.82
CA MET A 1 -4.53 -19.65 1.52
C MET A 1 -4.10 -19.78 2.99
N PRO A 2 -3.25 -18.89 3.48
CA PRO A 2 -2.88 -18.95 4.89
C PRO A 2 -4.08 -18.66 5.80
N LEU A 3 -4.11 -19.31 6.97
CA LEU A 3 -5.19 -19.17 7.94
C LEU A 3 -4.81 -18.24 9.09
N GLY A 4 -3.76 -17.43 8.92
CA GLY A 4 -3.37 -16.47 9.92
C GLY A 4 -4.31 -15.28 9.99
N GLU A 5 -4.05 -14.38 10.90
CA GLU A 5 -4.84 -13.18 11.09
C GLU A 5 -4.35 -12.06 10.20
N TYR A 6 -5.27 -11.42 9.51
CA TYR A 6 -5.03 -10.19 8.78
C TYR A 6 -5.45 -9.01 9.64
N ARG A 7 -4.64 -7.96 9.63
CA ARG A 7 -4.97 -6.72 10.30
C ARG A 7 -5.06 -5.61 9.26
N PHE A 8 -6.11 -4.82 9.34
CA PHE A 8 -6.41 -3.78 8.37
C PHE A 8 -6.24 -2.41 9.00
N TYR A 9 -5.60 -1.51 8.27
CA TYR A 9 -5.30 -0.16 8.75
C TYR A 9 -5.69 0.87 7.71
N ASP A 10 -6.12 2.03 8.18
CA ASP A 10 -6.43 3.18 7.34
C ASP A 10 -5.46 4.35 7.61
N SER A 11 -4.24 4.03 8.00
CA SER A 11 -3.24 5.03 8.36
C SER A 11 -1.97 4.85 7.54
N LYS A 12 -1.42 5.97 7.05
CA LYS A 12 -0.12 5.95 6.38
C LYS A 12 1.00 5.45 7.30
N ARG A 13 0.86 5.65 8.60
CA ARG A 13 1.84 5.19 9.60
C ARG A 13 1.94 3.68 9.67
N ALA A 14 0.89 2.97 9.28
CA ALA A 14 0.89 1.52 9.26
C ALA A 14 1.58 0.95 8.03
N VAL A 15 1.94 1.80 7.06
CA VAL A 15 2.56 1.36 5.82
C VAL A 15 4.07 1.55 5.91
N ASP A 16 4.77 0.44 6.08
CA ASP A 16 6.22 0.42 6.02
C ASP A 16 6.67 0.52 4.56
N ALA A 17 7.44 1.55 4.24
CA ALA A 17 7.88 1.81 2.86
C ALA A 17 8.68 0.64 2.28
N GLU A 18 9.48 -0.03 3.08
CA GLU A 18 10.27 -1.18 2.61
C GLU A 18 9.37 -2.37 2.26
N SER A 19 8.38 -2.67 3.09
CA SER A 19 7.41 -3.73 2.80
C SER A 19 6.60 -3.39 1.56
N LEU A 20 6.20 -2.13 1.41
CA LEU A 20 5.46 -1.68 0.25
C LEU A 20 6.31 -1.75 -1.01
N HIS A 21 7.57 -1.35 -0.92
CA HIS A 21 8.51 -1.47 -2.04
C HIS A 21 8.61 -2.93 -2.51
N ALA A 22 8.72 -3.87 -1.58
CA ALA A 22 8.74 -5.30 -1.92
C ALA A 22 7.44 -5.73 -2.60
N LEU A 23 6.30 -5.20 -2.14
CA LEU A 23 4.99 -5.52 -2.72
C LEU A 23 4.87 -5.00 -4.17
N TYR A 24 5.36 -3.80 -4.45
CA TYR A 24 5.36 -3.24 -5.80
C TYR A 24 6.14 -4.10 -6.79
N ARG A 25 7.13 -4.84 -6.32
CA ARG A 25 7.96 -5.66 -7.20
C ARG A 25 7.18 -6.81 -7.86
N PHE A 26 6.02 -7.15 -7.35
CA PHE A 26 5.14 -8.13 -7.98
C PHE A 26 4.31 -7.54 -9.12
N THR A 27 4.40 -6.24 -9.38
CA THR A 27 3.70 -5.58 -10.47
C THR A 27 4.66 -5.20 -11.57
N GLN A 28 4.21 -5.26 -12.83
CA GLN A 28 5.03 -4.81 -13.95
C GLN A 28 5.18 -3.30 -13.95
N TRP A 29 4.12 -2.59 -13.60
CA TRP A 29 4.08 -1.13 -13.68
C TRP A 29 4.77 -0.45 -12.50
N GLY A 30 4.94 -1.14 -11.39
CA GLY A 30 5.48 -0.54 -10.17
C GLY A 30 6.83 -1.09 -9.72
N ARG A 31 7.30 -2.19 -10.33
CA ARG A 31 8.51 -2.87 -9.81
C ARG A 31 9.81 -2.09 -9.95
N SER A 32 9.83 -1.07 -10.80
CA SER A 32 11.02 -0.23 -10.97
C SER A 32 10.99 1.03 -10.11
N ARG A 33 9.96 1.21 -9.29
CA ARG A 33 9.87 2.38 -8.40
C ARG A 33 10.94 2.29 -7.32
N ALA A 34 11.68 3.38 -7.14
CA ALA A 34 12.70 3.47 -6.11
C ALA A 34 12.06 3.62 -4.73
N LEU A 35 12.76 3.14 -3.69
CA LEU A 35 12.28 3.24 -2.32
C LEU A 35 12.02 4.69 -1.90
N GLU A 36 12.89 5.62 -2.30
CA GLU A 36 12.73 7.04 -2.01
C GLU A 36 11.44 7.60 -2.59
N ASP A 37 11.12 7.20 -3.81
CA ASP A 37 9.91 7.64 -4.49
C ASP A 37 8.66 7.09 -3.81
N ILE A 38 8.72 5.85 -3.33
CA ILE A 38 7.61 5.25 -2.59
C ILE A 38 7.38 5.98 -1.29
N SER A 39 8.45 6.36 -0.59
CA SER A 39 8.33 7.14 0.65
C SER A 39 7.67 8.49 0.39
N LEU A 40 8.09 9.19 -0.66
CA LEU A 40 7.48 10.48 -1.06
C LEU A 40 6.02 10.31 -1.47
N MET A 41 5.72 9.25 -2.19
CA MET A 41 4.36 8.94 -2.60
C MET A 41 3.44 8.76 -1.40
N LEU A 42 3.91 8.03 -0.38
CA LEU A 42 3.13 7.85 0.84
C LEU A 42 2.85 9.17 1.54
N GLU A 43 3.85 10.04 1.66
CA GLU A 43 3.67 11.36 2.26
C GLU A 43 2.63 12.19 1.53
N ASN A 44 2.59 12.10 0.22
CA ASN A 44 1.75 12.94 -0.63
C ASN A 44 0.39 12.33 -0.95
N SER A 45 0.15 11.09 -0.57
CA SER A 45 -1.17 10.48 -0.70
C SER A 45 -2.12 11.03 0.35
N SER A 46 -3.38 11.24 -0.01
CA SER A 46 -4.37 11.76 0.93
C SER A 46 -4.66 10.73 2.03
N LEU A 47 -4.93 9.50 1.63
CA LEU A 47 -5.21 8.39 2.53
C LEU A 47 -4.52 7.14 2.00
N CYS A 48 -4.16 6.24 2.91
CA CYS A 48 -3.64 4.93 2.56
C CYS A 48 -4.34 3.87 3.38
N PHE A 49 -4.64 2.75 2.74
CA PHE A 49 -5.23 1.58 3.39
C PHE A 49 -4.30 0.40 3.15
N CYS A 50 -4.10 -0.40 4.17
CA CYS A 50 -3.27 -1.59 4.00
C CYS A 50 -3.76 -2.74 4.87
N ALA A 51 -3.33 -3.94 4.50
CA ALA A 51 -3.50 -5.12 5.32
C ALA A 51 -2.14 -5.67 5.68
N HIS A 52 -1.99 -6.06 6.92
CA HIS A 52 -0.79 -6.73 7.43
C HIS A 52 -1.06 -8.21 7.65
N PHE A 53 -0.06 -9.01 7.36
CA PHE A 53 -0.03 -10.41 7.73
C PHE A 53 1.37 -10.69 8.29
N GLU A 54 1.42 -11.15 9.54
CA GLU A 54 2.70 -11.40 10.22
C GLU A 54 3.64 -10.18 10.19
N GLY A 55 3.07 -9.00 10.40
CA GLY A 55 3.83 -7.75 10.49
C GLY A 55 4.27 -7.17 9.16
N ARG A 56 3.88 -7.75 8.04
CA ARG A 56 4.22 -7.26 6.70
C ARG A 56 3.00 -6.75 5.97
N VAL A 57 3.19 -5.70 5.18
CA VAL A 57 2.14 -5.20 4.30
C VAL A 57 1.95 -6.20 3.15
N VAL A 58 0.77 -6.79 3.08
CA VAL A 58 0.43 -7.77 2.03
C VAL A 58 -0.64 -7.27 1.08
N ALA A 59 -1.29 -6.17 1.42
CA ALA A 59 -2.23 -5.50 0.52
C ALA A 59 -2.17 -3.99 0.78
N PHE A 60 -2.45 -3.21 -0.25
CA PHE A 60 -2.33 -1.76 -0.18
C PHE A 60 -3.22 -1.12 -1.22
N CYS A 61 -3.74 0.05 -0.90
CA CYS A 61 -4.21 1.00 -1.89
C CYS A 61 -4.02 2.41 -1.35
N ARG A 62 -3.95 3.38 -2.25
CA ARG A 62 -3.88 4.78 -1.86
C ARG A 62 -5.00 5.57 -2.49
N VAL A 63 -5.38 6.63 -1.82
CA VAL A 63 -6.48 7.49 -2.22
C VAL A 63 -5.96 8.91 -2.38
N LEU A 64 -6.33 9.54 -3.49
CA LEU A 64 -6.15 10.97 -3.70
C LEU A 64 -7.52 11.61 -3.67
N THR A 65 -7.71 12.59 -2.80
CA THR A 65 -9.02 13.20 -2.61
C THR A 65 -8.87 14.66 -2.20
N ASP A 66 -9.86 15.47 -2.55
CA ASP A 66 -9.99 16.84 -2.05
C ASP A 66 -10.82 16.90 -0.75
N PHE A 67 -11.28 15.75 -0.26
CA PHE A 67 -12.10 15.61 0.95
C PHE A 67 -13.47 16.32 0.87
N VAL A 68 -13.90 16.68 -0.34
CA VAL A 68 -15.18 17.37 -0.54
C VAL A 68 -16.04 16.66 -1.56
N TYR A 69 -15.57 16.55 -2.81
CA TYR A 69 -16.39 16.01 -3.89
C TYR A 69 -15.81 14.78 -4.54
N ARG A 70 -14.49 14.63 -4.59
CA ARG A 70 -13.87 13.60 -5.42
C ARG A 70 -12.80 12.83 -4.67
N ALA A 71 -12.72 11.56 -5.02
CA ALA A 71 -11.64 10.68 -4.56
C ALA A 71 -11.32 9.71 -5.70
N SER A 72 -10.04 9.35 -5.81
CA SER A 72 -9.62 8.31 -6.74
C SER A 72 -8.76 7.28 -6.02
N LEU A 73 -8.96 6.03 -6.38
CA LEU A 73 -8.19 4.90 -5.86
C LEU A 73 -7.07 4.58 -6.82
N TRP A 74 -5.87 4.43 -6.28
CA TRP A 74 -4.68 4.12 -7.04
C TRP A 74 -3.88 2.99 -6.42
N ASP A 75 -3.13 2.29 -7.26
CA ASP A 75 -2.16 1.30 -6.80
C ASP A 75 -2.77 0.27 -5.86
N ILE A 76 -3.81 -0.39 -6.34
CA ILE A 76 -4.45 -1.47 -5.58
C ILE A 76 -3.59 -2.72 -5.74
N LEU A 77 -2.99 -3.15 -4.65
CA LEU A 77 -2.02 -4.25 -4.63
C LEU A 77 -2.45 -5.32 -3.65
N VAL A 78 -2.27 -6.57 -4.05
CA VAL A 78 -2.40 -7.71 -3.15
C VAL A 78 -1.24 -8.66 -3.44
N HIS A 79 -0.52 -9.07 -2.39
CA HIS A 79 0.57 -10.03 -2.53
C HIS A 79 0.02 -11.32 -3.14
N PRO A 80 0.74 -11.93 -4.09
CA PRO A 80 0.22 -13.11 -4.81
C PRO A 80 -0.08 -14.33 -3.93
N ASP A 81 0.51 -14.39 -2.73
CA ASP A 81 0.24 -15.49 -1.79
C ASP A 81 -0.96 -15.20 -0.88
N HIS A 82 -1.59 -14.07 -1.07
CA HIS A 82 -2.72 -13.63 -0.25
C HIS A 82 -3.88 -13.16 -1.12
#